data_f6a3cf114cef360e00ec75c507c9e5a5
#
_entry.id   f6a3cf114cef360e00ec75c507c9e5a5
#
_cell.length_a   1.000
_cell.length_b   1.000
_cell.length_c   1.000
_cell.angle_alpha   90.00
_cell.angle_beta   90.00
_cell.angle_gamma   90.00
#
_symmetry.space_group_name_H-M   'P 1'
#
loop_
_entity.id
_entity.type
_entity.pdbx_description
1 polymer ?
#
loop_
_entity_poly.entity_id
_entity_poly.type
_entity_poly.pdbx_seq_one_letter_code
_entity_poly.pdbx_strand_id
1 'polypeptide(L)'
;MQPDNDAPGYSIWGVDKLVYGPVDLPVLVNWVQEERVSADSWIHRHDTETWQKAALLPELKMFFQAPPAGGTTAPKLGALDDTSMKPKPGSLRRVRILAGLSDAQLEQFARYTELHPVRQWTEIVKQGSPEDGMYLVLEGEVRVRMIIAGKETVLTTLAVGEFFGEVALLDHGPRSADVVANQDSLLLKVPAGAFQRLVSEAPEQAAPFLFAICRTLIARIRADNKRYRDSIAMVRTMEK
;
A
#
# COMPACT_ATOMS: atom_id res chain seq x y z
N MET A 1 -37.69 -14.30 28.10
CA MET A 1 -37.68 -14.18 26.66
C MET A 1 -36.21 -14.19 26.24
N GLN A 2 -35.70 -15.38 25.92
CA GLN A 2 -34.33 -15.57 25.44
C GLN A 2 -34.29 -15.09 23.98
N PRO A 3 -33.24 -14.37 23.51
CA PRO A 3 -33.11 -14.08 22.10
C PRO A 3 -32.79 -15.37 21.35
N ASP A 4 -33.57 -15.66 20.29
CA ASP A 4 -33.32 -16.73 19.34
C ASP A 4 -31.92 -16.58 18.76
N ASN A 5 -31.03 -17.51 19.12
CA ASN A 5 -29.63 -17.56 18.67
C ASN A 5 -29.51 -18.55 17.50
N ASP A 6 -30.35 -18.36 16.46
CA ASP A 6 -30.37 -19.19 15.23
C ASP A 6 -29.70 -18.50 14.04
N ALA A 7 -28.82 -17.53 14.30
CA ALA A 7 -27.96 -16.97 13.24
C ALA A 7 -26.83 -17.96 12.93
N PRO A 8 -26.59 -18.32 11.64
CA PRO A 8 -25.51 -19.23 11.29
C PRO A 8 -24.17 -18.66 11.74
N GLY A 9 -23.47 -19.42 12.58
CA GLY A 9 -22.11 -19.09 13.00
C GLY A 9 -21.11 -19.35 11.86
N TYR A 10 -20.09 -18.53 11.77
CA TYR A 10 -19.02 -18.67 10.79
C TYR A 10 -17.68 -18.79 11.47
N SER A 11 -16.85 -19.74 11.03
CA SER A 11 -15.45 -19.84 11.45
C SER A 11 -14.53 -19.65 10.22
N ILE A 12 -13.37 -19.05 10.43
CA ILE A 12 -12.45 -18.69 9.37
C ILE A 12 -11.14 -19.43 9.56
N TRP A 13 -10.63 -20.02 8.48
CA TRP A 13 -9.30 -20.59 8.47
C TRP A 13 -8.28 -19.49 8.20
N GLY A 14 -7.49 -19.15 9.22
CA GLY A 14 -6.45 -18.14 9.14
C GLY A 14 -5.22 -18.62 8.35
N VAL A 15 -4.44 -17.67 7.86
CA VAL A 15 -3.16 -17.93 7.18
C VAL A 15 -2.11 -18.57 8.11
N ASP A 16 -2.28 -18.43 9.41
CA ASP A 16 -1.48 -19.05 10.48
C ASP A 16 -1.93 -20.50 10.82
N LYS A 17 -2.86 -21.06 10.02
CA LYS A 17 -3.45 -22.39 10.18
C LYS A 17 -4.30 -22.55 11.46
N LEU A 18 -4.74 -21.45 12.04
CA LEU A 18 -5.69 -21.43 13.15
C LEU A 18 -7.11 -21.15 12.65
N VAL A 19 -8.10 -21.69 13.39
CA VAL A 19 -9.52 -21.43 13.14
C VAL A 19 -9.98 -20.32 14.07
N TYR A 20 -10.55 -19.26 13.51
CA TYR A 20 -11.10 -18.12 14.24
C TYR A 20 -12.63 -18.14 14.16
N GLY A 21 -13.28 -17.98 15.30
CA GLY A 21 -14.73 -18.01 15.43
C GLY A 21 -15.20 -19.02 16.49
N PRO A 22 -16.50 -19.34 16.58
CA PRO A 22 -17.55 -18.87 15.67
C PRO A 22 -17.90 -17.40 15.86
N VAL A 23 -18.18 -16.72 14.75
CA VAL A 23 -18.65 -15.32 14.71
C VAL A 23 -19.96 -15.24 13.92
N ASP A 24 -20.76 -14.20 14.15
CA ASP A 24 -21.96 -13.92 13.39
C ASP A 24 -21.65 -13.21 12.06
N LEU A 25 -22.64 -13.11 11.17
CA LEU A 25 -22.49 -12.51 9.85
C LEU A 25 -22.03 -11.04 9.91
N PRO A 26 -22.53 -10.15 10.80
CA PRO A 26 -22.05 -8.79 10.90
C PRO A 26 -20.57 -8.69 11.23
N VAL A 27 -20.06 -9.53 12.13
CA VAL A 27 -18.62 -9.57 12.47
C VAL A 27 -17.81 -10.10 11.28
N LEU A 28 -18.30 -11.13 10.58
CA LEU A 28 -17.67 -11.65 9.38
C LEU A 28 -17.58 -10.60 8.28
N VAL A 29 -18.66 -9.83 8.05
CA VAL A 29 -18.70 -8.72 7.08
C VAL A 29 -17.70 -7.64 7.46
N ASN A 30 -17.60 -7.28 8.74
CA ASN A 30 -16.62 -6.32 9.21
C ASN A 30 -15.17 -6.80 8.93
N TRP A 31 -14.88 -8.08 9.13
CA TRP A 31 -13.57 -8.66 8.82
C TRP A 31 -13.26 -8.69 7.31
N VAL A 32 -14.28 -8.78 6.45
CA VAL A 32 -14.13 -8.60 4.99
C VAL A 32 -13.80 -7.15 4.67
N GLN A 33 -14.49 -6.18 5.30
CA GLN A 33 -14.24 -4.75 5.11
C GLN A 33 -12.89 -4.30 5.66
N GLU A 34 -12.41 -4.95 6.73
CA GLU A 34 -11.07 -4.74 7.30
C GLU A 34 -9.98 -5.52 6.55
N GLU A 35 -10.32 -6.17 5.43
CA GLU A 35 -9.42 -6.99 4.60
C GLU A 35 -8.75 -8.16 5.36
N ARG A 36 -9.30 -8.55 6.51
CA ARG A 36 -8.86 -9.73 7.27
C ARG A 36 -9.34 -11.03 6.63
N VAL A 37 -10.39 -10.95 5.82
CA VAL A 37 -10.99 -12.06 5.06
C VAL A 37 -10.99 -11.68 3.59
N SER A 38 -10.24 -12.41 2.78
CA SER A 38 -10.15 -12.25 1.33
C SER A 38 -11.14 -13.18 0.60
N ALA A 39 -11.34 -12.96 -0.71
CA ALA A 39 -12.14 -13.82 -1.57
C ALA A 39 -11.73 -15.32 -1.50
N ASP A 40 -10.45 -15.58 -1.28
CA ASP A 40 -9.85 -16.92 -1.20
C ASP A 40 -9.78 -17.52 0.19
N SER A 41 -10.19 -16.77 1.24
CA SER A 41 -10.25 -17.29 2.61
C SER A 41 -11.25 -18.44 2.73
N TRP A 42 -10.89 -19.49 3.48
CA TRP A 42 -11.79 -20.57 3.77
C TRP A 42 -12.67 -20.23 4.96
N ILE A 43 -13.98 -20.37 4.80
CA ILE A 43 -15.00 -20.11 5.82
C ILE A 43 -15.80 -21.37 6.04
N HIS A 44 -15.94 -21.76 7.31
CA HIS A 44 -16.81 -22.82 7.76
C HIS A 44 -18.17 -22.24 8.16
N ARG A 45 -19.24 -22.76 7.58
CA ARG A 45 -20.61 -22.45 7.98
C ARG A 45 -21.06 -23.52 8.98
N HIS A 46 -21.48 -23.09 10.16
CA HIS A 46 -21.93 -24.02 11.21
C HIS A 46 -23.33 -24.58 10.96
N ASP A 47 -24.14 -23.92 10.12
CA ASP A 47 -25.48 -24.42 9.74
C ASP A 47 -25.44 -25.58 8.75
N THR A 48 -24.42 -25.59 7.86
CA THR A 48 -24.25 -26.63 6.83
C THR A 48 -23.05 -27.52 7.06
N GLU A 49 -22.27 -27.24 8.12
CA GLU A 49 -21.02 -27.93 8.47
C GLU A 49 -20.02 -28.06 7.28
N THR A 50 -19.98 -27.04 6.41
CA THR A 50 -19.17 -27.06 5.20
C THR A 50 -18.15 -25.93 5.16
N TRP A 51 -16.96 -26.26 4.65
CA TRP A 51 -15.94 -25.28 4.33
C TRP A 51 -16.08 -24.81 2.89
N GLN A 52 -16.11 -23.50 2.65
CA GLN A 52 -16.13 -22.93 1.30
C GLN A 52 -15.36 -21.63 1.25
N LYS A 53 -14.98 -21.21 0.04
CA LYS A 53 -14.30 -19.93 -0.19
C LYS A 53 -15.23 -18.78 0.13
N ALA A 54 -14.71 -17.70 0.73
CA ALA A 54 -15.47 -16.50 1.06
C ALA A 54 -16.24 -15.91 -0.14
N ALA A 55 -15.61 -15.91 -1.33
CA ALA A 55 -16.25 -15.45 -2.57
C ALA A 55 -17.45 -16.29 -3.03
N LEU A 56 -17.59 -17.52 -2.54
CA LEU A 56 -18.69 -18.42 -2.89
C LEU A 56 -19.89 -18.30 -1.93
N LEU A 57 -19.67 -17.66 -0.77
CA LEU A 57 -20.76 -17.38 0.19
C LEU A 57 -21.73 -16.34 -0.38
N PRO A 58 -23.03 -16.68 -0.51
CA PRO A 58 -24.04 -15.75 -1.04
C PRO A 58 -24.06 -14.40 -0.31
N GLU A 59 -23.88 -14.45 1.03
CA GLU A 59 -23.92 -13.30 1.94
C GLU A 59 -22.73 -12.36 1.73
N LEU A 60 -21.59 -12.89 1.28
CA LEU A 60 -20.36 -12.12 1.04
C LEU A 60 -20.11 -11.80 -0.43
N LYS A 61 -20.91 -12.40 -1.33
CA LYS A 61 -20.70 -12.28 -2.78
C LYS A 61 -20.70 -10.82 -3.26
N MET A 62 -21.51 -9.96 -2.65
CA MET A 62 -21.56 -8.54 -2.98
C MET A 62 -20.26 -7.79 -2.67
N PHE A 63 -19.46 -8.26 -1.71
CA PHE A 63 -18.18 -7.64 -1.33
C PHE A 63 -17.03 -8.08 -2.23
N PHE A 64 -17.18 -9.21 -2.91
CA PHE A 64 -16.18 -9.79 -3.82
C PHE A 64 -16.58 -9.73 -5.30
N GLN A 65 -17.81 -9.30 -5.62
CA GLN A 65 -18.18 -8.98 -6.99
C GLN A 65 -17.67 -7.57 -7.32
N ALA A 66 -16.97 -7.42 -8.45
CA ALA A 66 -16.65 -6.12 -8.98
C ALA A 66 -17.93 -5.27 -9.08
N PRO A 67 -17.95 -4.00 -8.65
CA PRO A 67 -19.12 -3.15 -8.77
C PRO A 67 -19.54 -3.07 -10.23
N PRO A 68 -20.87 -3.02 -10.54
CA PRO A 68 -21.34 -2.81 -11.90
C PRO A 68 -20.73 -1.51 -12.41
N ALA A 69 -20.20 -1.54 -13.61
CA ALA A 69 -19.51 -0.43 -14.27
C ALA A 69 -20.41 0.83 -14.30
N GLY A 70 -20.18 1.70 -13.34
CA GLY A 70 -20.85 2.97 -13.16
C GLY A 70 -19.92 3.97 -12.50
N GLY A 71 -19.07 4.61 -13.29
CA GLY A 71 -18.45 5.90 -12.99
C GLY A 71 -17.29 5.92 -11.97
N THR A 72 -16.18 5.34 -12.29
CA THR A 72 -14.81 5.89 -12.23
C THR A 72 -13.94 4.84 -12.90
N THR A 73 -13.48 5.12 -14.09
CA THR A 73 -12.61 4.25 -14.89
C THR A 73 -11.31 4.01 -14.14
N ALA A 74 -11.24 2.87 -13.43
CA ALA A 74 -9.95 2.26 -13.15
C ALA A 74 -9.35 1.94 -14.53
N PRO A 75 -8.14 2.39 -14.87
CA PRO A 75 -7.55 2.09 -16.16
C PRO A 75 -7.43 0.56 -16.26
N LYS A 76 -7.94 0.01 -17.36
CA LYS A 76 -7.75 -1.40 -17.71
C LYS A 76 -6.24 -1.66 -17.79
N LEU A 77 -5.68 -2.31 -16.79
CA LEU A 77 -4.28 -2.73 -16.74
C LEU A 77 -3.93 -3.78 -17.82
N GLY A 78 -4.87 -4.09 -18.72
CA GLY A 78 -4.71 -5.05 -19.80
C GLY A 78 -3.88 -4.61 -21.01
N ALA A 79 -3.21 -3.45 -20.96
CA ALA A 79 -2.38 -2.93 -22.06
C ALA A 79 -1.02 -2.37 -21.59
N LEU A 80 -0.55 -2.74 -20.39
CA LEU A 80 0.66 -2.15 -19.78
C LEU A 80 1.87 -3.10 -19.76
N ASP A 81 1.94 -4.06 -20.66
CA ASP A 81 3.18 -4.84 -20.88
C ASP A 81 4.27 -4.03 -21.61
N ASP A 82 3.99 -2.78 -21.95
CA ASP A 82 4.96 -1.90 -22.58
C ASP A 82 5.64 -0.98 -21.55
N THR A 83 6.70 -1.48 -20.93
CA THR A 83 7.59 -0.78 -19.98
C THR A 83 8.26 0.46 -20.61
N SER A 84 7.97 0.76 -21.87
CA SER A 84 8.55 1.90 -22.61
C SER A 84 7.67 3.17 -22.54
N MET A 85 6.49 3.13 -21.94
CA MET A 85 5.63 4.31 -21.84
C MET A 85 6.20 5.33 -20.84
N LYS A 86 6.63 6.46 -21.37
CA LYS A 86 7.01 7.61 -20.55
C LYS A 86 5.77 8.21 -19.89
N PRO A 87 5.86 8.65 -18.63
CA PRO A 87 4.75 9.27 -17.94
C PRO A 87 4.33 10.56 -18.65
N LYS A 88 3.03 10.77 -18.82
CA LYS A 88 2.51 12.04 -19.36
C LYS A 88 2.71 13.14 -18.30
N PRO A 89 3.16 14.35 -18.66
CA PRO A 89 3.39 15.45 -17.71
C PRO A 89 2.20 15.72 -16.79
N GLY A 90 0.99 15.61 -17.30
CA GLY A 90 -0.25 15.80 -16.53
C GLY A 90 -0.46 14.77 -15.39
N SER A 91 0.07 13.54 -15.52
CA SER A 91 -0.02 12.53 -14.43
C SER A 91 0.94 12.85 -13.29
N LEU A 92 2.08 13.51 -13.58
CA LEU A 92 3.09 13.88 -12.59
C LEU A 92 2.60 15.00 -11.65
N ARG A 93 1.64 15.82 -12.07
CA ARG A 93 1.08 16.89 -11.22
C ARG A 93 0.31 16.37 -10.01
N ARG A 94 -0.10 15.10 -10.01
CA ARG A 94 -0.75 14.46 -8.87
C ARG A 94 0.23 14.18 -7.73
N VAL A 95 1.53 14.19 -8.03
CA VAL A 95 2.58 13.86 -7.07
C VAL A 95 2.98 15.11 -6.30
N ARG A 96 2.68 15.17 -5.02
CA ARG A 96 2.86 16.37 -4.17
C ARG A 96 4.28 16.91 -4.17
N ILE A 97 5.29 16.04 -4.19
CA ILE A 97 6.70 16.48 -4.18
C ILE A 97 7.16 17.07 -5.52
N LEU A 98 6.37 16.90 -6.59
CA LEU A 98 6.64 17.49 -7.91
C LEU A 98 5.84 18.79 -8.15
N ALA A 99 4.97 19.19 -7.21
CA ALA A 99 4.07 20.34 -7.38
C ALA A 99 4.81 21.68 -7.57
N GLY A 100 6.07 21.80 -7.13
CA GLY A 100 6.91 22.97 -7.32
C GLY A 100 7.59 23.07 -8.68
N LEU A 101 7.49 22.06 -9.54
CA LEU A 101 8.11 22.04 -10.87
C LEU A 101 7.17 22.64 -11.93
N SER A 102 7.72 23.40 -12.85
CA SER A 102 7.02 23.87 -14.05
C SER A 102 6.77 22.70 -15.03
N ASP A 103 5.90 22.88 -16.03
CA ASP A 103 5.63 21.84 -17.03
C ASP A 103 6.88 21.41 -17.78
N ALA A 104 7.75 22.36 -18.17
CA ALA A 104 9.02 22.07 -18.81
C ALA A 104 9.97 21.27 -17.89
N GLN A 105 9.98 21.57 -16.59
CA GLN A 105 10.76 20.82 -15.60
C GLN A 105 10.19 19.42 -15.38
N LEU A 106 8.86 19.24 -15.39
CA LEU A 106 8.22 17.93 -15.30
C LEU A 106 8.52 17.05 -16.52
N GLU A 107 8.55 17.63 -17.73
CA GLU A 107 8.96 16.91 -18.94
C GLU A 107 10.42 16.45 -18.90
N GLN A 108 11.30 17.29 -18.37
CA GLN A 108 12.69 16.89 -18.17
C GLN A 108 12.83 15.82 -17.07
N PHE A 109 12.13 15.98 -15.94
CA PHE A 109 12.11 15.01 -14.85
C PHE A 109 11.62 13.63 -15.33
N ALA A 110 10.59 13.59 -16.21
CA ALA A 110 10.07 12.36 -16.79
C ALA A 110 11.12 11.52 -17.54
N ARG A 111 12.21 12.13 -18.01
CA ARG A 111 13.31 11.43 -18.70
C ARG A 111 14.14 10.54 -17.75
N TYR A 112 14.07 10.81 -16.46
CA TYR A 112 14.78 10.09 -15.40
C TYR A 112 13.89 9.07 -14.70
N THR A 113 12.68 8.82 -15.23
CA THR A 113 11.67 7.99 -14.56
C THR A 113 11.07 6.95 -15.52
N GLU A 114 10.53 5.88 -14.92
CA GLU A 114 9.91 4.77 -15.61
C GLU A 114 8.54 4.49 -14.98
N LEU A 115 7.55 4.14 -15.80
CA LEU A 115 6.27 3.66 -15.28
C LEU A 115 6.44 2.21 -14.82
N HIS A 116 5.92 1.92 -13.63
CA HIS A 116 6.00 0.61 -13.00
C HIS A 116 4.61 0.15 -12.54
N PRO A 117 3.86 -0.54 -13.42
CA PRO A 117 2.57 -1.11 -13.06
C PRO A 117 2.77 -2.31 -12.13
N VAL A 118 1.99 -2.37 -11.08
CA VAL A 118 2.01 -3.49 -10.11
C VAL A 118 0.61 -3.96 -9.82
N ARG A 119 0.45 -5.27 -9.68
CA ARG A 119 -0.83 -5.88 -9.29
C ARG A 119 -0.97 -5.88 -7.78
N GLN A 120 -2.21 -5.93 -7.33
CA GLN A 120 -2.53 -6.13 -5.92
C GLN A 120 -1.74 -7.29 -5.33
N TRP A 121 -1.28 -7.12 -4.08
CA TRP A 121 -0.48 -8.06 -3.29
C TRP A 121 0.94 -8.32 -3.81
N THR A 122 1.39 -7.59 -4.84
CA THR A 122 2.79 -7.65 -5.27
C THR A 122 3.70 -7.02 -4.22
N GLU A 123 4.74 -7.74 -3.78
CA GLU A 123 5.84 -7.19 -2.99
C GLU A 123 6.75 -6.39 -3.93
N ILE A 124 6.71 -5.05 -3.79
CA ILE A 124 7.44 -4.11 -4.65
C ILE A 124 8.87 -3.95 -4.14
N VAL A 125 9.00 -3.88 -2.83
CA VAL A 125 10.27 -3.72 -2.11
C VAL A 125 10.31 -4.72 -0.97
N LYS A 126 11.44 -5.39 -0.80
CA LYS A 126 11.69 -6.32 0.29
C LYS A 126 12.71 -5.75 1.27
N GLN A 127 12.40 -5.80 2.57
CA GLN A 127 13.33 -5.39 3.63
C GLN A 127 14.68 -6.09 3.50
N GLY A 128 15.76 -5.34 3.67
CA GLY A 128 17.13 -5.85 3.59
C GLY A 128 17.67 -6.05 2.18
N SER A 129 16.85 -5.93 1.12
CA SER A 129 17.36 -5.97 -0.26
C SER A 129 18.17 -4.72 -0.60
N PRO A 130 19.09 -4.78 -1.60
CA PRO A 130 19.80 -3.59 -2.06
C PRO A 130 18.83 -2.58 -2.69
N GLU A 131 19.25 -1.32 -2.73
CA GLU A 131 18.53 -0.27 -3.40
C GLU A 131 18.48 -0.47 -4.92
N ASP A 132 17.38 -0.07 -5.55
CA ASP A 132 17.25 -0.02 -7.00
C ASP A 132 16.58 1.27 -7.50
N GLY A 133 16.15 2.12 -6.57
CA GLY A 133 15.50 3.40 -6.83
C GLY A 133 14.43 3.74 -5.80
N MET A 134 13.73 4.83 -6.03
CA MET A 134 12.54 5.22 -5.27
C MET A 134 11.29 5.16 -6.15
N TYR A 135 10.13 5.18 -5.51
CA TYR A 135 8.84 5.04 -6.17
C TYR A 135 7.87 6.11 -5.69
N LEU A 136 7.10 6.67 -6.62
CA LEU A 136 6.01 7.60 -6.37
C LEU A 136 4.70 6.96 -6.79
N VAL A 137 3.66 7.05 -5.97
CA VAL A 137 2.36 6.46 -6.25
C VAL A 137 1.57 7.39 -7.18
N LEU A 138 1.35 6.99 -8.43
CA LEU A 138 0.53 7.71 -9.40
C LEU A 138 -0.94 7.31 -9.32
N GLU A 139 -1.19 6.01 -9.12
CA GLU A 139 -2.52 5.42 -8.96
C GLU A 139 -2.43 4.24 -7.99
N GLY A 140 -3.52 3.98 -7.27
CA GLY A 140 -3.58 2.88 -6.32
C GLY A 140 -3.11 3.26 -4.92
N GLU A 141 -2.69 2.24 -4.18
CA GLU A 141 -2.29 2.34 -2.78
C GLU A 141 -1.31 1.23 -2.44
N VAL A 142 -0.32 1.54 -1.63
CA VAL A 142 0.65 0.55 -1.12
C VAL A 142 0.77 0.65 0.40
N ARG A 143 1.10 -0.46 1.07
CA ARG A 143 1.44 -0.46 2.50
C ARG A 143 2.91 -0.72 2.73
N VAL A 144 3.47 -0.01 3.67
CA VAL A 144 4.81 -0.24 4.22
C VAL A 144 4.65 -1.09 5.47
N ARG A 145 5.34 -2.23 5.51
CA ARG A 145 5.22 -3.20 6.61
C ARG A 145 6.59 -3.72 7.07
N MET A 146 6.60 -4.26 8.27
CA MET A 146 7.72 -5.06 8.81
C MET A 146 7.19 -6.34 9.43
N ILE A 147 8.02 -7.38 9.44
CA ILE A 147 7.72 -8.60 10.20
C ILE A 147 8.43 -8.47 11.56
N ILE A 148 7.64 -8.27 12.61
CA ILE A 148 8.14 -8.12 13.98
C ILE A 148 7.67 -9.32 14.80
N ALA A 149 8.62 -10.09 15.36
CA ALA A 149 8.32 -11.32 16.11
C ALA A 149 7.41 -12.31 15.33
N GLY A 150 7.62 -12.43 14.02
CA GLY A 150 6.86 -13.31 13.14
C GLY A 150 5.47 -12.79 12.73
N LYS A 151 5.09 -11.58 13.13
CA LYS A 151 3.81 -10.95 12.79
C LYS A 151 4.00 -9.76 11.86
N GLU A 152 3.11 -9.66 10.86
CA GLU A 152 3.05 -8.47 10.01
C GLU A 152 2.62 -7.26 10.83
N THR A 153 3.41 -6.19 10.75
CA THR A 153 3.13 -4.90 11.38
C THR A 153 3.13 -3.84 10.29
N VAL A 154 1.95 -3.30 9.99
CA VAL A 154 1.81 -2.19 9.02
C VAL A 154 2.28 -0.91 9.69
N LEU A 155 3.32 -0.30 9.12
CA LEU A 155 3.88 0.97 9.60
C LEU A 155 3.06 2.16 9.10
N THR A 156 2.71 2.13 7.82
CA THR A 156 1.89 3.16 7.17
C THR A 156 1.34 2.66 5.84
N THR A 157 0.29 3.31 5.37
CA THR A 157 -0.25 3.17 4.03
C THR A 157 0.03 4.44 3.24
N LEU A 158 0.44 4.29 1.98
CA LEU A 158 0.81 5.38 1.08
C LEU A 158 -0.16 5.42 -0.10
N ALA A 159 -0.81 6.55 -0.26
CA ALA A 159 -1.79 6.83 -1.32
C ALA A 159 -1.18 7.62 -2.49
N VAL A 160 -1.99 7.93 -3.48
CA VAL A 160 -1.62 8.74 -4.64
C VAL A 160 -0.95 10.05 -4.21
N GLY A 161 0.19 10.34 -4.82
CA GLY A 161 1.01 11.53 -4.55
C GLY A 161 2.07 11.34 -3.47
N GLU A 162 2.10 10.19 -2.79
CA GLU A 162 3.12 9.84 -1.81
C GLU A 162 4.25 9.01 -2.43
N PHE A 163 5.34 8.79 -1.69
CA PHE A 163 6.53 8.10 -2.20
C PHE A 163 7.19 7.23 -1.12
N PHE A 164 8.00 6.28 -1.58
CA PHE A 164 8.78 5.36 -0.75
C PHE A 164 10.09 4.95 -1.42
N GLY A 165 11.00 4.35 -0.65
CA GLY A 165 12.28 3.84 -1.13
C GLY A 165 13.37 4.90 -1.21
N GLU A 166 13.07 6.13 -0.80
CA GLU A 166 13.99 7.27 -0.78
C GLU A 166 15.13 7.11 0.22
N VAL A 167 14.89 6.44 1.34
CA VAL A 167 15.89 6.28 2.40
C VAL A 167 17.12 5.56 1.86
N ALA A 168 16.93 4.36 1.32
CA ALA A 168 18.01 3.57 0.75
C ALA A 168 18.72 4.29 -0.42
N LEU A 169 17.96 5.08 -1.20
CA LEU A 169 18.49 5.86 -2.31
C LEU A 169 19.42 7.00 -1.85
N LEU A 170 19.13 7.58 -0.67
CA LEU A 170 19.89 8.72 -0.14
C LEU A 170 21.09 8.31 0.73
N ASP A 171 20.97 7.20 1.49
CA ASP A 171 22.00 6.72 2.39
C ASP A 171 22.79 5.52 1.87
N HIS A 172 22.40 4.99 0.69
CA HIS A 172 22.97 3.79 0.06
C HIS A 172 22.92 2.54 0.97
N GLY A 173 21.99 2.55 1.92
CA GLY A 173 21.73 1.43 2.82
C GLY A 173 20.76 0.39 2.23
N PRO A 174 20.55 -0.73 2.92
CA PRO A 174 19.54 -1.68 2.52
C PRO A 174 18.13 -1.14 2.73
N ARG A 175 17.15 -1.70 2.07
CA ARG A 175 15.72 -1.35 2.24
C ARG A 175 15.30 -1.51 3.70
N SER A 176 14.67 -0.48 4.26
CA SER A 176 14.30 -0.43 5.69
C SER A 176 13.05 -1.23 6.03
N ALA A 177 12.16 -1.48 5.06
CA ALA A 177 10.89 -2.18 5.24
C ALA A 177 10.43 -2.84 3.94
N ASP A 178 9.46 -3.75 4.03
CA ASP A 178 8.72 -4.25 2.88
C ASP A 178 7.71 -3.21 2.41
N VAL A 179 7.44 -3.19 1.09
CA VAL A 179 6.33 -2.43 0.49
C VAL A 179 5.52 -3.35 -0.39
N VAL A 180 4.22 -3.42 -0.14
CA VAL A 180 3.27 -4.31 -0.83
C VAL A 180 2.11 -3.49 -1.38
N ALA A 181 1.68 -3.77 -2.60
CA ALA A 181 0.52 -3.13 -3.21
C ALA A 181 -0.77 -3.61 -2.54
N ASN A 182 -1.60 -2.69 -2.02
CA ASN A 182 -2.92 -2.99 -1.47
C ASN A 182 -3.97 -3.19 -2.56
N GLN A 183 -3.75 -2.60 -3.72
CA GLN A 183 -4.60 -2.71 -4.92
C GLN A 183 -3.73 -2.58 -6.16
N ASP A 184 -4.29 -2.85 -7.34
CA ASP A 184 -3.61 -2.59 -8.60
C ASP A 184 -3.16 -1.13 -8.62
N SER A 185 -1.86 -0.91 -8.83
CA SER A 185 -1.24 0.40 -8.66
C SER A 185 -0.35 0.73 -9.84
N LEU A 186 -0.27 2.01 -10.16
CA LEU A 186 0.70 2.55 -11.12
C LEU A 186 1.71 3.38 -10.34
N LEU A 187 2.96 2.97 -10.38
CA LEU A 187 4.08 3.65 -9.74
C LEU A 187 4.94 4.36 -10.76
N LEU A 188 5.58 5.43 -10.35
CA LEU A 188 6.66 6.06 -11.08
C LEU A 188 7.97 5.73 -10.38
N LYS A 189 8.81 4.93 -11.02
CA LYS A 189 10.13 4.58 -10.52
C LYS A 189 11.16 5.62 -10.94
N VAL A 190 11.98 6.08 -10.00
CA VAL A 190 13.21 6.83 -10.23
C VAL A 190 14.37 5.87 -9.92
N PRO A 191 14.97 5.21 -10.93
CA PRO A 191 16.10 4.30 -10.69
C PRO A 191 17.28 5.01 -10.03
N ALA A 192 18.07 4.31 -9.20
CA ALA A 192 19.20 4.91 -8.47
C ALA A 192 20.20 5.61 -9.40
N GLY A 193 20.58 4.98 -10.52
CA GLY A 193 21.46 5.60 -11.50
C GLY A 193 20.83 6.80 -12.23
N ALA A 194 19.52 6.79 -12.44
CA ALA A 194 18.81 7.94 -13.02
C ALA A 194 18.72 9.11 -12.03
N PHE A 195 18.54 8.82 -10.74
CA PHE A 195 18.56 9.83 -9.70
C PHE A 195 19.93 10.53 -9.61
N GLN A 196 21.02 9.79 -9.66
CA GLN A 196 22.37 10.36 -9.68
C GLN A 196 22.57 11.27 -10.88
N ARG A 197 22.11 10.86 -12.08
CA ARG A 197 22.15 11.71 -13.28
C ARG A 197 21.25 12.94 -13.13
N LEU A 198 20.05 12.81 -12.57
CA LEU A 198 19.17 13.94 -12.29
C LEU A 198 19.89 15.00 -11.44
N VAL A 199 20.61 14.59 -10.40
CA VAL A 199 21.35 15.50 -9.52
C VAL A 199 22.51 16.19 -10.24
N SER A 200 23.24 15.46 -11.10
CA SER A 200 24.44 15.99 -11.79
C SER A 200 24.11 16.77 -13.06
N GLU A 201 23.13 16.32 -13.84
CA GLU A 201 22.84 16.86 -15.18
C GLU A 201 21.69 17.89 -15.17
N ALA A 202 20.81 17.83 -14.17
CA ALA A 202 19.61 18.67 -14.09
C ALA A 202 19.38 19.23 -12.67
N PRO A 203 20.36 19.97 -12.10
CA PRO A 203 20.29 20.45 -10.71
C PRO A 203 19.10 21.40 -10.46
N GLU A 204 18.62 22.12 -11.47
CA GLU A 204 17.45 22.99 -11.36
C GLU A 204 16.15 22.22 -11.09
N GLN A 205 16.05 20.95 -11.54
CA GLN A 205 14.96 20.04 -11.22
C GLN A 205 15.23 19.24 -9.94
N ALA A 206 16.50 18.84 -9.75
CA ALA A 206 16.90 18.04 -8.60
C ALA A 206 16.73 18.80 -7.28
N ALA A 207 17.10 20.07 -7.21
CA ALA A 207 17.07 20.85 -5.98
C ALA A 207 15.66 21.00 -5.39
N PRO A 208 14.61 21.48 -6.13
CA PRO A 208 13.26 21.55 -5.58
C PRO A 208 12.68 20.17 -5.26
N PHE A 209 13.02 19.14 -6.04
CA PHE A 209 12.60 17.76 -5.77
C PHE A 209 13.18 17.24 -4.45
N LEU A 210 14.50 17.35 -4.25
CA LEU A 210 15.18 16.98 -3.01
C LEU A 210 14.63 17.75 -1.80
N PHE A 211 14.40 19.06 -1.96
CA PHE A 211 13.84 19.87 -0.88
C PHE A 211 12.44 19.41 -0.49
N ALA A 212 11.60 19.01 -1.46
CA ALA A 212 10.27 18.47 -1.21
C ALA A 212 10.34 17.10 -0.50
N ILE A 213 11.28 16.23 -0.87
CA ILE A 213 11.57 14.97 -0.16
C ILE A 213 11.93 15.27 1.31
N CYS A 214 12.91 16.15 1.54
CA CYS A 214 13.35 16.53 2.89
C CYS A 214 12.19 17.04 3.75
N ARG A 215 11.33 17.91 3.22
CA ARG A 215 10.15 18.41 3.95
C ARG A 215 9.20 17.28 4.34
N THR A 216 8.97 16.31 3.46
CA THR A 216 8.12 15.17 3.74
C THR A 216 8.74 14.27 4.80
N LEU A 217 10.04 13.97 4.70
CA LEU A 217 10.76 13.18 5.71
C LEU A 217 10.73 13.85 7.10
N ILE A 218 10.92 15.17 7.17
CA ILE A 218 10.79 15.91 8.43
C ILE A 218 9.37 15.77 9.02
N ALA A 219 8.34 15.84 8.18
CA ALA A 219 6.96 15.65 8.64
C ALA A 219 6.72 14.23 9.15
N ARG A 220 7.23 13.19 8.46
CA ARG A 220 7.18 11.79 8.89
C ARG A 220 7.89 11.59 10.24
N ILE A 221 9.11 12.09 10.40
CA ILE A 221 9.88 12.02 11.66
C ILE A 221 9.12 12.68 12.82
N ARG A 222 8.50 13.85 12.59
CA ARG A 222 7.70 14.51 13.63
C ARG A 222 6.47 13.70 14.03
N ALA A 223 5.80 13.07 13.06
CA ALA A 223 4.65 12.20 13.30
C ALA A 223 5.07 10.95 14.10
N ASP A 224 6.17 10.33 13.75
CA ASP A 224 6.69 9.15 14.43
C ASP A 224 7.15 9.46 15.86
N ASN A 225 7.84 10.58 16.07
CA ASN A 225 8.19 11.07 17.41
C ASN A 225 6.96 11.33 18.29
N LYS A 226 5.84 11.80 17.69
CA LYS A 226 4.59 11.96 18.43
C LYS A 226 4.02 10.60 18.82
N ARG A 227 3.89 9.64 17.88
CA ARG A 227 3.41 8.27 18.15
C ARG A 227 4.24 7.61 19.24
N TYR A 228 5.57 7.73 19.19
CA TYR A 228 6.47 7.15 20.18
C TYR A 228 6.23 7.73 21.58
N ARG A 229 6.09 9.05 21.72
CA ARG A 229 5.75 9.69 23.00
C ARG A 229 4.40 9.22 23.54
N ASP A 230 3.37 9.14 22.66
CA ASP A 230 2.04 8.71 23.04
C ASP A 230 2.05 7.25 23.52
N SER A 231 2.81 6.38 22.85
CA SER A 231 3.01 4.98 23.25
C SER A 231 3.68 4.84 24.63
N ILE A 232 4.74 5.61 24.88
CA ILE A 232 5.42 5.60 26.21
C ILE A 232 4.47 6.12 27.31
N ALA A 233 3.70 7.18 27.02
CA ALA A 233 2.76 7.73 27.98
C ALA A 233 1.68 6.69 28.37
N MET A 234 1.17 5.94 27.38
CA MET A 234 0.19 4.87 27.60
C MET A 234 0.75 3.74 28.49
N VAL A 235 1.97 3.25 28.20
CA VAL A 235 2.60 2.22 29.01
C VAL A 235 2.76 2.67 30.47
N ARG A 236 3.27 3.89 30.72
CA ARG A 236 3.45 4.45 32.07
C ARG A 236 2.14 4.64 32.82
N THR A 237 1.02 4.77 32.11
CA THR A 237 -0.32 4.91 32.74
C THR A 237 -0.87 3.54 33.17
N MET A 238 -0.48 2.47 32.47
CA MET A 238 -0.88 1.09 32.79
C MET A 238 -0.09 0.48 33.96
N GLU A 239 1.08 1.03 34.27
CA GLU A 239 1.95 0.58 35.39
C GLU A 239 1.58 1.20 36.75
N LYS A 240 0.56 2.06 36.82
CA LYS A 240 0.01 2.64 38.05
C LYS A 240 -1.30 1.98 38.44
#